data_31fd1f8149b0b9a6a302752c9137bbec
#
_entry.id   31fd1f8149b0b9a6a302752c9137bbec
#
_cell.length_a   1.000
_cell.length_b   1.000
_cell.length_c   1.000
_cell.angle_alpha   90.00
_cell.angle_beta   90.00
_cell.angle_gamma   90.00
#
_symmetry.space_group_name_H-M   'P 1'
#
loop_
_entity.id
_entity.type
_entity.pdbx_description
1 polymer ?
#
loop_
_entity_poly.entity_id
_entity_poly.type
_entity_poly.pdbx_seq_one_letter_code
_entity_poly.pdbx_strand_id
1 'polypeptide(L)'
;MSKILIIDDEIEICKQVSLILSKNGYETSFVSSYKELLRILNNNFNFDLVLVDLWLKNSTKQGIDIIQKLKHEYSNLIIISFSGHANIDNAIESVKAGANDFIEKPFESKKLIHIIQKNLLELKQRVTINTYRNQISFHSKINSIGFGEYMEQILNKITKIKLNSSILIHGPSGVGKNFLANTIHMNLSSNNPDT
;
A
#
# COMPACT_ATOMS: atom_id res chain seq x y z
N MET A 1 9.33 9.12 3.87
CA MET A 1 10.32 8.58 2.91
C MET A 1 9.83 7.20 2.53
N SER A 2 9.65 6.89 1.24
CA SER A 2 9.10 5.57 0.87
C SER A 2 10.15 4.48 1.05
N LYS A 3 9.68 3.31 1.55
CA LYS A 3 10.50 2.14 1.84
C LYS A 3 10.34 1.10 0.73
N ILE A 4 11.45 0.66 0.18
CA ILE A 4 11.49 -0.27 -0.96
C ILE A 4 12.26 -1.53 -0.56
N LEU A 5 11.62 -2.69 -0.72
CA LEU A 5 12.28 -3.98 -0.57
C LEU A 5 12.70 -4.50 -1.96
N ILE A 6 13.92 -5.02 -2.05
CA ILE A 6 14.46 -5.65 -3.25
C ILE A 6 14.62 -7.14 -2.99
N ILE A 7 14.09 -7.97 -3.88
CA ILE A 7 14.17 -9.44 -3.81
C ILE A 7 14.87 -9.94 -5.07
N ASP A 8 16.13 -10.34 -4.92
CA ASP A 8 16.99 -10.80 -6.02
C ASP A 8 18.12 -11.65 -5.43
N ASP A 9 18.41 -12.82 -5.99
CA ASP A 9 19.49 -13.69 -5.53
C ASP A 9 20.90 -13.17 -5.91
N GLU A 10 20.97 -12.25 -6.85
CA GLU A 10 22.21 -11.58 -7.23
C GLU A 10 22.48 -10.36 -6.34
N ILE A 11 23.25 -10.57 -5.25
CA ILE A 11 23.55 -9.53 -4.23
C ILE A 11 24.14 -8.26 -4.87
N GLU A 12 24.93 -8.40 -5.94
CA GLU A 12 25.52 -7.25 -6.63
C GLU A 12 24.45 -6.37 -7.29
N ILE A 13 23.40 -6.98 -7.87
CA ILE A 13 22.24 -6.25 -8.41
C ILE A 13 21.50 -5.55 -7.28
N CYS A 14 21.25 -6.25 -6.17
CA CYS A 14 20.63 -5.65 -4.99
C CYS A 14 21.37 -4.39 -4.52
N LYS A 15 22.69 -4.45 -4.40
CA LYS A 15 23.53 -3.32 -3.98
C LYS A 15 23.47 -2.16 -4.98
N GLN A 16 23.57 -2.45 -6.28
CA GLN A 16 23.50 -1.43 -7.33
C GLN A 16 22.13 -0.73 -7.33
N VAL A 17 21.05 -1.50 -7.30
CA VAL A 17 19.68 -0.97 -7.23
C VAL A 17 19.48 -0.15 -5.96
N SER A 18 19.91 -0.67 -4.81
CA SER A 18 19.84 0.03 -3.53
C SER A 18 20.58 1.38 -3.58
N LEU A 19 21.78 1.43 -4.17
CA LEU A 19 22.54 2.67 -4.32
C LEU A 19 21.81 3.70 -5.21
N ILE A 20 21.22 3.25 -6.33
CA ILE A 20 20.44 4.12 -7.22
C ILE A 20 19.24 4.70 -6.45
N LEU A 21 18.50 3.85 -5.73
CA LEU A 21 17.31 4.24 -4.99
C LEU A 21 17.62 5.19 -3.84
N SER A 22 18.67 4.88 -3.04
CA SER A 22 19.10 5.72 -1.91
C SER A 22 19.52 7.13 -2.36
N LYS A 23 20.22 7.26 -3.50
CA LYS A 23 20.55 8.56 -4.10
C LYS A 23 19.32 9.38 -4.52
N ASN A 24 18.19 8.72 -4.73
CA ASN A 24 16.92 9.36 -5.09
C ASN A 24 15.94 9.49 -3.91
N GLY A 25 16.42 9.30 -2.67
CA GLY A 25 15.65 9.59 -1.47
C GLY A 25 14.73 8.45 -1.02
N TYR A 26 14.99 7.20 -1.41
CA TYR A 26 14.28 6.02 -0.93
C TYR A 26 15.06 5.30 0.18
N GLU A 27 14.35 4.78 1.17
CA GLU A 27 14.90 3.82 2.12
C GLU A 27 14.83 2.41 1.52
N THR A 28 15.93 1.65 1.55
CA THR A 28 15.99 0.36 0.87
C THR A 28 16.45 -0.75 1.79
N SER A 29 15.86 -1.92 1.63
CA SER A 29 16.33 -3.19 2.17
C SER A 29 16.34 -4.22 1.04
N PHE A 30 17.13 -5.28 1.18
CA PHE A 30 17.12 -6.36 0.20
C PHE A 30 17.20 -7.73 0.86
N VAL A 31 16.69 -8.73 0.17
CA VAL A 31 16.78 -10.16 0.53
C VAL A 31 17.15 -10.96 -0.70
N SER A 32 17.92 -12.04 -0.49
CA SER A 32 18.44 -12.88 -1.55
C SER A 32 17.68 -14.20 -1.74
N SER A 33 16.66 -14.46 -0.92
CA SER A 33 15.90 -15.70 -0.96
C SER A 33 14.50 -15.57 -0.36
N TYR A 34 13.62 -16.48 -0.75
CA TYR A 34 12.29 -16.59 -0.13
C TYR A 34 12.33 -16.82 1.39
N LYS A 35 13.34 -17.55 1.88
CA LYS A 35 13.53 -17.79 3.32
C LYS A 35 13.81 -16.50 4.09
N GLU A 36 14.60 -15.60 3.52
CA GLU A 36 14.87 -14.28 4.11
C GLU A 36 13.63 -13.39 4.04
N LEU A 37 12.89 -13.42 2.92
CA LEU A 37 11.62 -12.72 2.79
C LEU A 37 10.65 -13.13 3.90
N LEU A 38 10.49 -14.43 4.18
CA LEU A 38 9.62 -14.92 5.26
C LEU A 38 9.99 -14.37 6.64
N ARG A 39 11.27 -14.15 6.91
CA ARG A 39 11.71 -13.53 8.18
C ARG A 39 11.25 -12.06 8.27
N ILE A 40 11.32 -11.32 7.14
CA ILE A 40 10.82 -9.94 7.10
C ILE A 40 9.30 -9.90 7.26
N LEU A 41 8.57 -10.79 6.58
CA LEU A 41 7.11 -10.86 6.69
C LEU A 41 6.64 -11.13 8.12
N ASN A 42 7.37 -11.96 8.87
CA ASN A 42 7.03 -12.30 10.25
C ASN A 42 7.43 -11.21 11.28
N ASN A 43 8.32 -10.28 10.91
CA ASN A 43 8.93 -9.31 11.83
C ASN A 43 8.48 -7.85 11.60
N ASN A 44 7.27 -7.61 11.13
CA ASN A 44 6.77 -6.27 10.80
C ASN A 44 7.12 -5.80 9.39
N PHE A 45 6.42 -6.36 8.41
CA PHE A 45 6.53 -5.94 7.01
C PHE A 45 5.96 -4.52 6.83
N ASN A 46 6.82 -3.55 6.54
CA ASN A 46 6.44 -2.16 6.35
C ASN A 46 7.19 -1.57 5.14
N PHE A 47 6.74 -1.92 3.94
CA PHE A 47 7.29 -1.43 2.68
C PHE A 47 6.16 -0.88 1.79
N ASP A 48 6.45 0.21 1.08
CA ASP A 48 5.52 0.83 0.14
C ASP A 48 5.58 0.15 -1.24
N LEU A 49 6.75 -0.39 -1.57
CA LEU A 49 7.02 -1.01 -2.87
C LEU A 49 8.00 -2.18 -2.73
N VAL A 50 7.80 -3.22 -3.53
CA VAL A 50 8.71 -4.36 -3.64
C VAL A 50 9.16 -4.51 -5.09
N LEU A 51 10.48 -4.63 -5.28
CA LEU A 51 11.09 -5.06 -6.53
C LEU A 51 11.36 -6.56 -6.44
N VAL A 52 10.86 -7.37 -7.39
CA VAL A 52 10.98 -8.83 -7.35
C VAL A 52 11.62 -9.35 -8.63
N ASP A 53 12.77 -10.03 -8.51
CA ASP A 53 13.28 -10.81 -9.62
C ASP A 53 12.38 -12.03 -9.88
N LEU A 54 12.08 -12.28 -11.14
CA LEU A 54 11.27 -13.44 -11.54
C LEU A 54 12.02 -14.75 -11.39
N TRP A 55 13.35 -14.74 -11.51
CA TRP A 55 14.20 -15.94 -11.52
C TRP A 55 15.18 -15.94 -10.35
N LEU A 56 14.84 -16.69 -9.29
CA LEU A 56 15.65 -16.84 -8.09
C LEU A 56 16.30 -18.21 -8.06
N LYS A 57 17.57 -18.33 -8.45
CA LYS A 57 18.30 -19.60 -8.67
C LYS A 57 18.29 -20.56 -7.47
N ASN A 58 18.42 -20.05 -6.27
CA ASN A 58 18.53 -20.85 -5.04
C ASN A 58 17.31 -20.69 -4.11
N SER A 59 16.15 -20.35 -4.65
CA SER A 59 14.94 -20.10 -3.87
C SER A 59 13.95 -21.27 -4.00
N THR A 60 13.26 -21.59 -2.91
CA THR A 60 12.18 -22.60 -2.92
C THR A 60 10.91 -22.11 -3.61
N LYS A 61 10.82 -20.80 -3.87
CA LYS A 61 9.75 -20.14 -4.61
C LYS A 61 10.35 -19.19 -5.64
N GLN A 62 9.74 -19.15 -6.81
CA GLN A 62 10.10 -18.20 -7.86
C GLN A 62 9.41 -16.85 -7.67
N GLY A 63 9.86 -15.84 -8.43
CA GLY A 63 9.31 -14.49 -8.29
C GLY A 63 7.81 -14.40 -8.50
N ILE A 64 7.23 -15.18 -9.41
CA ILE A 64 5.78 -15.26 -9.64
C ILE A 64 5.04 -15.71 -8.37
N ASP A 65 5.50 -16.78 -7.70
CA ASP A 65 4.90 -17.27 -6.46
C ASP A 65 4.98 -16.20 -5.34
N ILE A 66 6.11 -15.46 -5.29
CA ILE A 66 6.33 -14.38 -4.32
C ILE A 66 5.35 -13.23 -4.57
N ILE A 67 5.18 -12.83 -5.84
CA ILE A 67 4.24 -11.77 -6.23
C ILE A 67 2.81 -12.14 -5.81
N GLN A 68 2.36 -13.36 -6.13
CA GLN A 68 1.02 -13.84 -5.76
C GLN A 68 0.81 -13.81 -4.24
N LYS A 69 1.79 -14.31 -3.47
CA LYS A 69 1.72 -14.32 -2.01
C LYS A 69 1.65 -12.90 -1.45
N LEU A 70 2.56 -12.02 -1.85
CA LEU A 70 2.60 -10.65 -1.37
C LEU A 70 1.32 -9.88 -1.72
N LYS A 71 0.78 -10.10 -2.92
CA LYS A 71 -0.45 -9.43 -3.35
C LYS A 71 -1.69 -9.93 -2.63
N HIS A 72 -1.71 -11.22 -2.27
CA HIS A 72 -2.77 -11.80 -1.46
C HIS A 72 -2.77 -11.25 -0.02
N GLU A 73 -1.59 -11.11 0.60
CA GLU A 73 -1.45 -10.64 1.98
C GLU A 73 -1.52 -9.10 2.07
N TYR A 74 -1.02 -8.38 1.06
CA TYR A 74 -0.89 -6.92 1.01
C TYR A 74 -1.47 -6.36 -0.29
N SER A 75 -2.79 -6.27 -0.40
CA SER A 75 -3.50 -5.89 -1.64
C SER A 75 -3.08 -4.53 -2.22
N ASN A 76 -2.73 -3.57 -1.37
CA ASN A 76 -2.30 -2.23 -1.76
C ASN A 76 -0.79 -2.11 -2.05
N LEU A 77 0.00 -3.15 -1.76
CA LEU A 77 1.44 -3.14 -1.99
C LEU A 77 1.74 -2.98 -3.48
N ILE A 78 2.64 -2.07 -3.80
CA ILE A 78 3.16 -1.94 -5.16
C ILE A 78 4.24 -3.00 -5.37
N ILE A 79 4.08 -3.79 -6.41
CA ILE A 79 5.04 -4.81 -6.81
C ILE A 79 5.47 -4.54 -8.25
N ILE A 80 6.78 -4.37 -8.44
CA ILE A 80 7.39 -4.24 -9.76
C ILE A 80 8.29 -5.46 -9.95
N SER A 81 8.03 -6.25 -10.99
CA SER A 81 8.89 -7.36 -11.34
C SER A 81 10.01 -6.93 -12.27
N PHE A 82 11.16 -7.58 -12.18
CA PHE A 82 12.27 -7.38 -13.12
C PHE A 82 12.92 -8.72 -13.48
N SER A 83 13.49 -8.80 -14.69
CA SER A 83 14.10 -10.06 -15.17
C SER A 83 15.13 -9.81 -16.25
N GLY A 84 16.22 -10.59 -16.24
CA GLY A 84 17.21 -10.63 -17.31
C GLY A 84 16.79 -11.48 -18.53
N HIS A 85 15.75 -12.29 -18.38
CA HIS A 85 15.17 -13.09 -19.46
C HIS A 85 13.79 -12.54 -19.82
N ALA A 86 13.79 -11.30 -20.30
CA ALA A 86 12.55 -10.64 -20.67
C ALA A 86 12.05 -11.22 -22.00
N ASN A 87 10.98 -12.00 -21.90
CA ASN A 87 10.07 -12.20 -23.02
C ASN A 87 8.69 -11.61 -22.64
N ILE A 88 7.88 -11.37 -23.63
CA ILE A 88 6.54 -10.82 -23.45
C ILE A 88 5.71 -11.71 -22.51
N ASP A 89 5.90 -13.02 -22.55
CA ASP A 89 5.16 -13.98 -21.72
C ASP A 89 5.45 -13.79 -20.23
N ASN A 90 6.73 -13.63 -19.86
CA ASN A 90 7.12 -13.37 -18.46
C ASN A 90 6.52 -12.06 -17.92
N ALA A 91 6.48 -11.00 -18.75
CA ALA A 91 5.86 -9.74 -18.37
C ALA A 91 4.35 -9.91 -18.16
N ILE A 92 3.67 -10.60 -19.08
CA ILE A 92 2.23 -10.88 -18.96
C ILE A 92 1.94 -11.74 -17.73
N GLU A 93 2.73 -12.77 -17.48
CA GLU A 93 2.56 -13.67 -16.33
C GLU A 93 2.75 -12.92 -15.01
N SER A 94 3.76 -12.07 -14.91
CA SER A 94 3.99 -11.27 -13.69
C SER A 94 2.84 -10.31 -13.40
N VAL A 95 2.28 -9.66 -14.43
CA VAL A 95 1.11 -8.77 -14.27
C VAL A 95 -0.13 -9.58 -13.86
N LYS A 96 -0.37 -10.75 -14.46
CA LYS A 96 -1.46 -11.67 -14.06
C LYS A 96 -1.31 -12.14 -12.61
N ALA A 97 -0.06 -12.33 -12.15
CA ALA A 97 0.24 -12.69 -10.76
C ALA A 97 -0.01 -11.53 -9.78
N GLY A 98 -0.15 -10.29 -10.26
CA GLY A 98 -0.47 -9.10 -9.48
C GLY A 98 0.63 -8.04 -9.43
N ALA A 99 1.70 -8.15 -10.24
CA ALA A 99 2.66 -7.07 -10.39
C ALA A 99 2.00 -5.83 -11.01
N ASN A 100 2.40 -4.65 -10.55
CA ASN A 100 1.92 -3.38 -11.08
C ASN A 100 2.65 -2.96 -12.36
N ASP A 101 3.93 -3.38 -12.49
CA ASP A 101 4.76 -3.06 -13.64
C ASP A 101 5.88 -4.09 -13.80
N PHE A 102 6.58 -4.06 -14.95
CA PHE A 102 7.69 -4.96 -15.28
C PHE A 102 8.87 -4.17 -15.84
N ILE A 103 10.09 -4.56 -15.46
CA ILE A 103 11.34 -3.94 -15.93
C ILE A 103 12.27 -5.03 -16.47
N GLU A 104 12.73 -4.87 -17.70
CA GLU A 104 13.75 -5.73 -18.30
C GLU A 104 15.15 -5.34 -17.82
N LYS A 105 15.98 -6.31 -17.42
CA LYS A 105 17.41 -6.15 -17.19
C LYS A 105 18.19 -6.38 -18.50
N PRO A 106 19.24 -5.58 -18.80
CA PRO A 106 19.75 -4.44 -18.04
C PRO A 106 18.86 -3.21 -18.23
N PHE A 107 18.71 -2.41 -17.18
CA PHE A 107 17.90 -1.19 -17.20
C PHE A 107 18.73 0.07 -16.85
N GLU A 108 18.34 1.18 -17.42
CA GLU A 108 18.90 2.48 -17.06
C GLU A 108 18.33 2.96 -15.72
N SER A 109 19.18 3.60 -14.91
CA SER A 109 18.76 4.16 -13.61
C SER A 109 17.58 5.12 -13.74
N LYS A 110 17.53 5.93 -14.81
CA LYS A 110 16.41 6.85 -15.07
C LYS A 110 15.10 6.11 -15.30
N LYS A 111 15.12 5.00 -16.06
CA LYS A 111 13.94 4.17 -16.32
C LYS A 111 13.40 3.56 -15.04
N LEU A 112 14.28 2.99 -14.20
CA LEU A 112 13.91 2.42 -12.91
C LEU A 112 13.22 3.46 -12.01
N ILE A 113 13.84 4.64 -11.84
CA ILE A 113 13.29 5.70 -10.99
C ILE A 113 11.93 6.19 -11.53
N HIS A 114 11.83 6.40 -12.84
CA HIS A 114 10.56 6.83 -13.46
C HIS A 114 9.42 5.87 -13.20
N ILE A 115 9.64 4.54 -13.37
CA ILE A 115 8.61 3.52 -13.14
C ILE A 115 8.20 3.48 -11.67
N ILE A 116 9.16 3.58 -10.73
CA ILE A 116 8.88 3.61 -9.30
C ILE A 116 8.05 4.85 -8.93
N GLN A 117 8.46 6.03 -9.40
CA GLN A 117 7.74 7.28 -9.13
C GLN A 117 6.32 7.27 -9.67
N LYS A 118 6.12 6.79 -10.91
CA LYS A 118 4.80 6.62 -11.53
C LYS A 118 3.89 5.77 -10.65
N ASN A 119 4.35 4.57 -10.27
CA ASN A 119 3.53 3.62 -9.50
C ASN A 119 3.21 4.14 -8.09
N LEU A 120 4.19 4.76 -7.40
CA LEU A 120 3.98 5.38 -6.07
C LEU A 120 2.99 6.56 -6.14
N LEU A 121 3.02 7.36 -7.21
CA LEU A 121 2.07 8.45 -7.41
C LEU A 121 0.65 7.94 -7.67
N GLU A 122 0.50 6.90 -8.50
CA GLU A 122 -0.79 6.27 -8.77
C GLU A 122 -1.43 5.70 -7.49
N LEU A 123 -0.63 5.08 -6.61
CA LEU A 123 -1.14 4.61 -5.32
C LEU A 123 -1.67 5.76 -4.47
N LYS A 124 -0.90 6.84 -4.32
CA LYS A 124 -1.33 8.03 -3.57
C LYS A 124 -2.65 8.59 -4.11
N GLN A 125 -2.78 8.69 -5.44
CA GLN A 125 -4.02 9.16 -6.07
C GLN A 125 -5.20 8.23 -5.80
N ARG A 126 -5.02 6.90 -5.87
CA ARG A 126 -6.08 5.92 -5.56
C ARG A 126 -6.54 6.02 -4.12
N VAL A 127 -5.62 6.14 -3.16
CA VAL A 127 -5.96 6.33 -1.74
C VAL A 127 -6.75 7.62 -1.54
N THR A 128 -6.31 8.72 -2.13
CA THR A 128 -6.99 10.02 -2.06
C THR A 128 -8.40 9.95 -2.63
N ILE A 129 -8.58 9.38 -3.82
CA ILE A 129 -9.90 9.23 -4.46
C ILE A 129 -10.84 8.36 -3.61
N ASN A 130 -10.35 7.26 -3.04
CA ASN A 130 -11.16 6.40 -2.17
C ASN A 130 -11.57 7.12 -0.89
N THR A 131 -10.71 7.93 -0.31
CA THR A 131 -11.03 8.76 0.85
C THR A 131 -12.14 9.75 0.51
N TYR A 132 -12.05 10.47 -0.61
CA TYR A 132 -13.11 11.38 -1.06
C TYR A 132 -14.42 10.65 -1.39
N ARG A 133 -14.37 9.49 -2.05
CA ARG A 133 -15.59 8.69 -2.33
C ARG A 133 -16.26 8.24 -1.05
N ASN A 134 -15.50 7.82 -0.05
CA ASN A 134 -16.04 7.44 1.25
C ASN A 134 -16.67 8.63 1.97
N GLN A 135 -16.07 9.81 1.92
CA GLN A 135 -16.64 11.04 2.46
C GLN A 135 -17.96 11.42 1.76
N ILE A 136 -18.00 11.39 0.42
CA ILE A 136 -19.22 11.71 -0.37
C ILE A 136 -20.33 10.70 -0.10
N SER A 137 -20.02 9.39 -0.11
CA SER A 137 -21.02 8.34 0.19
C SER A 137 -21.54 8.44 1.62
N PHE A 138 -20.72 8.91 2.53
CA PHE A 138 -21.09 9.17 3.90
C PHE A 138 -22.05 10.35 4.03
N HIS A 139 -21.75 11.50 3.41
CA HIS A 139 -22.66 12.66 3.37
C HIS A 139 -24.00 12.32 2.72
N SER A 140 -24.01 11.56 1.63
CA SER A 140 -25.26 11.13 0.98
C SER A 140 -26.09 10.19 1.86
N LYS A 141 -25.46 9.29 2.63
CA LYS A 141 -26.16 8.43 3.59
C LYS A 141 -26.74 9.21 4.77
N ILE A 142 -26.04 10.21 5.29
CA ILE A 142 -26.57 11.09 6.35
C ILE A 142 -27.80 11.82 5.87
N ASN A 143 -27.75 12.42 4.69
CA ASN A 143 -28.89 13.15 4.12
C ASN A 143 -30.09 12.25 3.81
N SER A 144 -29.87 10.98 3.45
CA SER A 144 -30.93 10.01 3.18
C SER A 144 -31.63 9.45 4.42
N ILE A 145 -31.00 9.55 5.60
CA ILE A 145 -31.56 9.02 6.88
C ILE A 145 -32.35 10.08 7.65
N GLY A 146 -32.47 11.32 7.14
CA GLY A 146 -33.28 12.37 7.75
C GLY A 146 -32.75 12.94 9.08
N PHE A 147 -31.46 12.83 9.33
CA PHE A 147 -30.83 13.35 10.54
C PHE A 147 -30.49 14.85 10.49
N GLY A 148 -30.91 15.58 9.49
CA GLY A 148 -30.91 17.04 9.43
C GLY A 148 -29.71 17.80 10.04
N GLU A 149 -29.90 19.09 10.29
CA GLU A 149 -28.91 20.01 10.85
C GLU A 149 -28.28 19.57 12.19
N TYR A 150 -29.00 18.80 12.99
CA TYR A 150 -28.52 18.35 14.30
C TYR A 150 -27.33 17.37 14.20
N MET A 151 -27.36 16.46 13.23
CA MET A 151 -26.25 15.53 12.99
C MET A 151 -25.02 16.25 12.40
N GLU A 152 -25.21 17.22 11.53
CA GLU A 152 -24.12 18.08 11.04
C GLU A 152 -23.42 18.83 12.19
N GLN A 153 -24.19 19.37 13.13
CA GLN A 153 -23.62 20.05 14.31
C GLN A 153 -22.79 19.08 15.17
N ILE A 154 -23.25 17.84 15.35
CA ILE A 154 -22.52 16.80 16.08
C ILE A 154 -21.22 16.45 15.34
N LEU A 155 -21.27 16.24 14.03
CA LEU A 155 -20.10 15.91 13.22
C LEU A 155 -19.07 17.03 13.22
N ASN A 156 -19.50 18.28 13.11
CA ASN A 156 -18.62 19.44 13.19
C ASN A 156 -17.95 19.62 14.58
N LYS A 157 -18.58 19.12 15.65
CA LYS A 157 -17.95 19.06 16.97
C LYS A 157 -16.90 17.94 17.05
N ILE A 158 -17.18 16.80 16.44
CA ILE A 158 -16.30 15.61 16.45
C ILE A 158 -14.99 15.85 15.69
N THR A 159 -15.02 16.59 14.58
CA THR A 159 -13.81 16.93 13.81
C THR A 159 -12.79 17.77 14.58
N LYS A 160 -13.23 18.40 15.69
CA LYS A 160 -12.38 19.20 16.59
C LYS A 160 -11.80 18.41 17.77
N ILE A 161 -12.16 17.13 17.93
CA ILE A 161 -11.74 16.30 19.06
C ILE A 161 -10.34 15.73 18.76
N LYS A 162 -9.46 15.74 19.77
CA LYS A 162 -8.11 15.15 19.66
C LYS A 162 -8.19 13.62 19.69
N LEU A 163 -7.32 12.95 18.93
CA LEU A 163 -7.26 11.49 18.75
C LEU A 163 -7.23 10.66 20.04
N ASN A 164 -6.70 11.21 21.13
CA ASN A 164 -6.57 10.50 22.42
C ASN A 164 -7.72 10.80 23.40
N SER A 165 -8.86 11.29 22.91
CA SER A 165 -10.00 11.60 23.75
C SER A 165 -10.96 10.41 23.83
N SER A 166 -11.42 10.08 25.04
CA SER A 166 -12.52 9.12 25.21
C SER A 166 -13.85 9.79 24.91
N ILE A 167 -14.68 9.16 24.09
CA ILE A 167 -15.99 9.68 23.68
C ILE A 167 -17.08 8.80 24.26
N LEU A 168 -17.96 9.37 25.07
CA LEU A 168 -19.15 8.68 25.58
C LEU A 168 -20.37 9.08 24.75
N ILE A 169 -21.01 8.10 24.11
CA ILE A 169 -22.25 8.28 23.34
C ILE A 169 -23.42 7.75 24.17
N HIS A 170 -24.28 8.65 24.63
CA HIS A 170 -25.46 8.31 25.45
C HIS A 170 -26.76 8.68 24.72
N GLY A 171 -27.81 7.88 24.91
CA GLY A 171 -29.14 8.13 24.36
C GLY A 171 -30.04 6.89 24.40
N PRO A 172 -31.35 7.01 24.10
CA PRO A 172 -32.30 5.89 24.08
C PRO A 172 -31.90 4.77 23.11
N SER A 173 -32.48 3.57 23.27
CA SER A 173 -32.27 2.46 22.33
C SER A 173 -32.83 2.81 20.96
N GLY A 174 -32.17 2.40 19.87
CA GLY A 174 -32.61 2.64 18.49
C GLY A 174 -32.27 3.98 17.87
N VAL A 175 -31.73 4.97 18.60
CA VAL A 175 -31.41 6.32 18.09
C VAL A 175 -30.16 6.43 17.22
N GLY A 176 -29.56 5.32 16.81
CA GLY A 176 -28.39 5.32 15.91
C GLY A 176 -27.03 5.52 16.60
N LYS A 177 -26.88 5.20 17.89
CA LYS A 177 -25.59 5.30 18.61
C LYS A 177 -24.46 4.55 17.91
N ASN A 178 -24.71 3.33 17.44
CA ASN A 178 -23.72 2.54 16.72
C ASN A 178 -23.34 3.15 15.39
N PHE A 179 -24.30 3.76 14.70
CA PHE A 179 -24.03 4.50 13.46
C PHE A 179 -23.12 5.68 13.74
N LEU A 180 -23.42 6.46 14.79
CA LEU A 180 -22.59 7.61 15.19
C LEU A 180 -21.18 7.17 15.62
N ALA A 181 -21.04 6.08 16.39
CA ALA A 181 -19.74 5.56 16.82
C ALA A 181 -18.89 5.14 15.61
N ASN A 182 -19.46 4.40 14.66
CA ASN A 182 -18.77 4.04 13.41
C ASN A 182 -18.36 5.24 12.58
N THR A 183 -19.21 6.26 12.54
CA THR A 183 -18.96 7.54 11.88
C THR A 183 -17.75 8.27 12.47
N ILE A 184 -17.69 8.35 13.81
CA ILE A 184 -16.59 8.95 14.53
C ILE A 184 -15.30 8.21 14.24
N HIS A 185 -15.34 6.88 14.31
CA HIS A 185 -14.17 6.04 14.03
C HIS A 185 -13.64 6.25 12.61
N MET A 186 -14.52 6.25 11.61
CA MET A 186 -14.13 6.48 10.21
C MET A 186 -13.53 7.87 9.99
N ASN A 187 -14.10 8.92 10.59
CA ASN A 187 -13.56 10.28 10.45
C ASN A 187 -12.21 10.46 11.14
N LEU A 188 -12.02 9.88 12.32
CA LEU A 188 -10.74 9.94 13.03
C LEU A 188 -9.66 9.14 12.34
N SER A 189 -9.98 7.95 11.78
CA SER A 189 -9.06 7.13 11.01
C SER A 189 -8.68 7.75 9.67
N SER A 190 -9.59 8.49 9.02
CA SER A 190 -9.33 9.17 7.73
C SER A 190 -8.39 10.36 7.86
N ASN A 191 -8.36 11.00 9.04
CA ASN A 191 -7.51 12.17 9.31
C ASN A 191 -6.11 11.79 9.83
N ASN A 192 -5.82 10.51 9.98
CA ASN A 192 -4.51 10.03 10.42
C ASN A 192 -4.06 8.86 9.51
N PRO A 193 -3.26 9.11 8.45
CA PRO A 193 -2.76 8.08 7.55
C PRO A 193 -1.71 7.14 8.17
N ASP A 194 -1.36 7.32 9.46
CA ASP A 194 -0.29 6.59 10.16
C ASP A 194 -0.80 5.52 11.14
N THR A 195 -2.07 5.10 11.06
CA THR A 195 -2.61 3.97 11.84
C THR A 195 -3.17 2.86 10.97
#